data_d1bb9891e7d7fec6719266e3bb243879
#
_entry.id   d1bb9891e7d7fec6719266e3bb243879
#
_cell.length_a   1.000
_cell.length_b   1.000
_cell.length_c   1.000
_cell.angle_alpha   90.00
_cell.angle_beta   90.00
_cell.angle_gamma   90.00
#
_symmetry.space_group_name_H-M   'P 1'
#
loop_
_entity.id
_entity.type
_entity.pdbx_description
1 polymer ?
#
loop_
_entity_poly.entity_id
_entity_poly.type
_entity_poly.pdbx_seq_one_letter_code
_entity_poly.pdbx_strand_id
1 'polypeptide(L)' 'MCKIKGVTLGIKDMNFTAHRGKMLVRLTDGREVLIPVSFFPDMQHMPVKERNKWMVLDDQFFTFENMTKVYSILDLLKVA' A
#
# COMPACT_ATOMS: atom_id res chain seq x y z
N MET A 1 1.19 16.90 2.27
CA MET A 1 0.30 16.02 3.04
C MET A 1 0.88 15.82 4.43
N CYS A 2 0.09 15.99 5.48
CA CYS A 2 0.59 15.88 6.86
C CYS A 2 0.57 14.42 7.33
N LYS A 3 1.55 14.06 8.16
CA LYS A 3 1.57 12.72 8.76
C LYS A 3 0.38 12.55 9.70
N ILE A 4 -0.09 11.32 9.83
CA ILE A 4 -1.20 10.99 10.72
C ILE A 4 -0.73 11.16 12.16
N LYS A 5 -1.46 11.98 12.92
CA LYS A 5 -1.11 12.28 14.31
C LYS A 5 -1.18 11.00 15.17
N GLY A 6 -0.14 10.76 15.95
CA GLY A 6 -0.08 9.60 16.83
C GLY A 6 0.34 8.31 16.16
N VAL A 7 0.57 8.32 14.85
CA VAL A 7 1.04 7.16 14.10
C VAL A 7 2.48 7.40 13.68
N THR A 8 3.40 6.59 14.20
CA THR A 8 4.82 6.68 13.85
C THR A 8 5.25 5.66 12.81
N LEU A 9 4.38 4.67 12.56
CA LEU A 9 4.65 3.60 11.60
C LEU A 9 4.47 4.10 10.18
N GLY A 10 5.38 3.72 9.30
CA GLY A 10 5.33 4.13 7.89
C GLY A 10 5.46 2.94 6.95
N ILE A 11 5.33 3.21 5.66
CA ILE A 11 5.47 2.22 4.60
C ILE A 11 6.88 2.33 4.04
N LYS A 12 7.64 1.25 4.10
CA LYS A 12 8.98 1.21 3.54
C LYS A 12 8.95 0.88 2.05
N ASP A 13 8.27 -0.20 1.69
CA ASP A 13 8.08 -0.58 0.29
C ASP A 13 6.89 -1.53 0.15
N MET A 14 6.56 -1.85 -1.09
CA MET A 14 5.44 -2.73 -1.43
C MET A 14 5.86 -3.68 -2.55
N ASN A 15 5.27 -4.88 -2.59
CA ASN A 15 5.53 -5.85 -3.63
C ASN A 15 4.23 -6.55 -4.02
N PHE A 16 3.88 -6.48 -5.30
CA PHE A 16 2.66 -7.07 -5.83
C PHE A 16 2.91 -8.37 -6.58
N THR A 17 4.16 -8.79 -6.72
CA THR A 17 4.53 -9.98 -7.52
C THR A 17 5.01 -11.16 -6.68
N ALA A 18 5.39 -10.92 -5.42
CA ALA A 18 5.89 -11.98 -4.55
C ALA A 18 4.82 -13.03 -4.24
N HIS A 19 3.55 -12.62 -4.13
CA HIS A 19 2.43 -13.50 -3.85
C HIS A 19 1.28 -13.18 -4.80
N ARG A 20 0.83 -14.18 -5.54
CA ARG A 20 -0.23 -14.01 -6.52
C ARG A 20 -1.53 -13.54 -5.85
N GLY A 21 -2.12 -12.46 -6.39
CA GLY A 21 -3.37 -11.91 -5.89
C GLY A 21 -3.27 -11.20 -4.54
N LYS A 22 -2.05 -11.01 -4.03
CA LYS A 22 -1.82 -10.36 -2.75
C LYS A 22 -0.73 -9.31 -2.88
N MET A 23 -0.75 -8.34 -1.98
CA MET A 23 0.33 -7.36 -1.89
C MET A 23 1.07 -7.55 -0.58
N LEU A 24 2.40 -7.52 -0.67
CA LEU A 24 3.28 -7.56 0.49
C LEU A 24 3.71 -6.13 0.79
N VAL A 25 3.40 -5.65 1.98
CA VAL A 25 3.77 -4.30 2.41
C VAL A 25 4.78 -4.41 3.53
N ARG A 26 5.95 -3.81 3.32
CA ARG A 26 6.96 -3.72 4.38
C ARG A 26 6.80 -2.40 5.09
N LEU A 27 6.83 -2.47 6.41
CA LEU A 27 6.68 -1.30 7.27
C LEU A 27 8.03 -0.85 7.81
N THR A 28 8.09 0.40 8.24
CA THR A 28 9.37 1.00 8.67
C THR A 28 9.91 0.39 9.96
N ASP A 29 9.07 -0.31 10.74
CA ASP A 29 9.51 -0.98 11.96
C ASP A 29 10.02 -2.41 11.72
N GLY A 30 10.07 -2.84 10.46
CA GLY A 30 10.55 -4.18 10.10
C GLY A 30 9.45 -5.21 9.93
N ARG A 31 8.20 -4.87 10.25
CA ARG A 31 7.08 -5.79 10.04
C ARG A 31 6.69 -5.86 8.57
N GLU A 32 6.10 -6.99 8.21
CA GLU A 32 5.56 -7.19 6.87
C GLU A 32 4.10 -7.59 6.99
N VAL A 33 3.26 -7.04 6.11
CA VAL A 33 1.83 -7.33 6.09
C VAL A 33 1.47 -7.86 4.71
N LEU A 34 0.78 -8.99 4.66
CA LEU A 34 0.32 -9.60 3.41
C LEU A 34 -1.18 -9.40 3.30
N ILE A 35 -1.63 -8.67 2.29
CA ILE A 35 -3.02 -8.26 2.15
C ILE A 35 -3.56 -8.69 0.78
N PRO A 36 -4.70 -9.39 0.72
CA PRO A 36 -5.33 -9.70 -0.56
C PRO A 36 -5.69 -8.41 -1.31
N VAL A 37 -5.30 -8.32 -2.57
CA VAL A 37 -5.61 -7.15 -3.40
C VAL A 37 -7.11 -6.98 -3.58
N SER A 38 -7.88 -8.07 -3.46
CA SER A 38 -9.35 -8.04 -3.57
C SER A 38 -10.03 -7.18 -2.53
N PHE A 39 -9.35 -6.86 -1.42
CA PHE A 39 -9.89 -5.94 -0.42
C PHE A 39 -9.93 -4.49 -0.94
N PHE A 40 -9.23 -4.21 -2.02
CA PHE A 40 -9.18 -2.90 -2.65
C PHE A 40 -9.56 -3.05 -4.13
N PRO A 41 -10.86 -2.97 -4.45
CA PRO A 41 -11.32 -3.22 -5.83
C PRO A 41 -10.62 -2.39 -6.89
N ASP A 42 -10.28 -1.15 -6.57
CA ASP A 42 -9.60 -0.28 -7.53
C ASP A 42 -8.21 -0.82 -7.88
N MET A 43 -7.52 -1.40 -6.91
CA MET A 43 -6.23 -2.04 -7.15
C MET A 43 -6.39 -3.38 -7.85
N GLN A 44 -7.44 -4.13 -7.51
CA GLN A 44 -7.69 -5.44 -8.10
C GLN A 44 -7.90 -5.33 -9.61
N HIS A 45 -8.57 -4.28 -10.05
CA HIS A 45 -8.86 -4.06 -11.47
C HIS A 45 -7.67 -3.51 -12.26
N MET A 46 -6.60 -3.10 -11.57
CA MET A 46 -5.40 -2.62 -12.23
C MET A 46 -4.57 -3.79 -12.77
N PRO A 47 -3.98 -3.66 -13.97
CA PRO A 47 -2.99 -4.63 -14.44
C PRO A 47 -1.79 -4.66 -13.48
N VAL A 48 -1.13 -5.81 -13.36
CA VAL A 48 0.07 -5.93 -12.50
C VAL A 48 1.12 -4.91 -12.87
N LYS A 49 1.27 -4.63 -14.16
CA LYS A 49 2.19 -3.62 -14.66
C LYS A 49 1.94 -2.25 -14.04
N GLU A 50 0.67 -1.87 -13.88
CA GLU A 50 0.31 -0.59 -13.29
C GLU A 50 0.47 -0.62 -11.76
N ARG A 51 0.21 -1.75 -11.12
CA ARG A 51 0.41 -1.89 -9.67
C ARG A 51 1.87 -1.73 -9.28
N ASN A 52 2.80 -2.07 -10.15
CA ASN A 52 4.22 -1.93 -9.86
C ASN A 52 4.71 -0.47 -9.89
N LYS A 53 3.84 0.47 -10.30
CA LYS A 53 4.15 1.89 -10.34
C LYS A 53 3.62 2.61 -9.10
N TRP A 54 3.79 1.99 -7.95
CA TRP A 54 3.37 2.56 -6.68
C TRP A 54 4.33 3.66 -6.22
N MET A 55 3.79 4.59 -5.43
CA MET A 55 4.56 5.68 -4.84
C MET A 55 4.14 5.87 -3.39
N VAL A 56 5.11 6.06 -2.50
CA VAL A 56 4.86 6.34 -1.09
C VAL A 56 4.97 7.84 -0.85
N LEU A 57 3.97 8.40 -0.16
CA LEU A 57 3.90 9.82 0.16
C LEU A 57 3.98 9.98 1.67
N ASP A 58 4.92 10.82 2.16
CA ASP A 58 5.09 11.10 3.59
C ASP A 58 5.16 9.85 4.47
N ASP A 59 5.71 8.77 3.94
CA ASP A 59 5.90 7.47 4.60
C ASP A 59 4.61 6.76 5.00
N GLN A 60 3.47 7.43 5.07
CA GLN A 60 2.22 6.87 5.60
C GLN A 60 1.10 6.77 4.57
N PHE A 61 1.33 7.28 3.37
CA PHE A 61 0.35 7.26 2.29
C PHE A 61 0.96 6.66 1.04
N PHE A 62 0.13 6.08 0.20
CA PHE A 62 0.61 5.57 -1.08
C PHE A 62 -0.44 5.74 -2.16
N THR A 63 0.02 5.81 -3.39
CA THR A 63 -0.82 5.86 -4.58
C THR A 63 -0.08 5.20 -5.74
N PHE A 64 -0.69 5.22 -6.90
CA PHE A 64 -0.12 4.66 -8.13
C PHE A 64 -0.04 5.75 -9.19
N GLU A 65 0.91 5.60 -10.11
CA GLU A 65 1.17 6.62 -11.13
C GLU A 65 -0.08 7.04 -11.90
N ASN A 66 -0.94 6.08 -12.24
CA ASN A 66 -2.13 6.34 -13.04
C ASN A 66 -3.42 6.38 -12.21
N MET A 67 -3.32 6.62 -10.92
CA MET A 67 -4.46 6.65 -10.01
C MET A 67 -4.50 7.98 -9.27
N THR A 68 -5.71 8.52 -9.10
CA THR A 68 -5.89 9.76 -8.34
C THR A 68 -6.19 9.50 -6.87
N LYS A 69 -6.64 8.29 -6.52
CA LYS A 69 -6.95 7.93 -5.14
C LYS A 69 -5.68 7.70 -4.34
N VAL A 70 -5.64 8.24 -3.13
CA VAL A 70 -4.53 8.05 -2.19
C VAL A 70 -5.00 7.15 -1.05
N TYR A 71 -4.21 6.14 -0.75
CA TYR A 71 -4.46 5.22 0.37
C TYR A 71 -3.56 5.58 1.53
N SER A 72 -3.99 5.27 2.75
CA SER A 72 -3.16 5.48 3.93
C SER A 72 -2.74 4.15 4.54
N ILE A 73 -1.71 4.20 5.41
CA ILE A 73 -1.30 3.02 6.16
C ILE A 73 -2.46 2.48 7.03
N LEU A 74 -3.35 3.37 7.49
CA LEU A 74 -4.51 2.95 8.28
C LEU A 74 -5.47 2.12 7.45
N ASP A 75 -5.62 2.41 6.16
CA ASP A 75 -6.46 1.61 5.27
C ASP A 75 -5.92 0.19 5.16
N LEU A 76 -4.59 0.02 5.14
CA LEU A 76 -3.97 -1.30 5.09
C LEU A 76 -4.13 -2.05 6.40
N LEU A 77 -3.87 -1.39 7.52
CA LEU A 77 -3.95 -2.03 8.84
C LEU A 77 -5.38 -2.36 9.24
N LYS A 78 -6.34 -1.59 8.77
CA LYS A 78 -7.75 -1.81 9.06
C LYS A 78 -8.27 -3.13 8.50
N VAL A 79 -7.74 -3.57 7.37
CA VAL A 79 -8.18 -4.80 6.69
C VAL A 79 -7.20 -5.96 6.86
N ALA A 80 -6.05 -5.72 7.45
CA ALA A 80 -5.01 -6.74 7.61
C ALA A 80 -5.32 -7.69 8.81
#